data_b28c875c80157cb374f7f419260df05b
#
_entry.id   b28c875c80157cb374f7f419260df05b
#
_cell.length_a   1.000
_cell.length_b   1.000
_cell.length_c   1.000
_cell.angle_alpha   90.00
_cell.angle_beta   90.00
_cell.angle_gamma   90.00
#
_symmetry.space_group_name_H-M   'P 1'
#
loop_
_entity.id
_entity.type
_entity.pdbx_description
1 polymer ?
#
loop_
_entity_poly.entity_id
_entity_poly.type
_entity_poly.pdbx_seq_one_letter_code
_entity_poly.pdbx_strand_id
1 'polypeptide(L)'
;MRLLHISDLHAGSVEETAVEPSLAALIERVDPQLVVATGDLAHRGRRREHERAAAFLRALGRPLLVIPGNHDIPYTFPARFTSPWAEFERQWQTVEPVHRSDGVVVVGLNSVRPWRHQSGRIRSAQIERARELLSEAPAGALRVVALHHHLIGAPWRTRKRPVARRSEVLAGLVDAGAELILAGHIHQAAVSERHEFEVEHDGLRGVTVSVAPGLGQPRPKRRGEARGLHFYEAREAELRVETYVWREDDWSLTARRTFPRGREPLRSVDA
;
A
#
# COMPACT_ATOMS: atom_id res chain seq x y z
N MET A 1 -10.25 7.23 12.39
CA MET A 1 -9.03 6.41 12.16
C MET A 1 -8.05 7.18 11.30
N ARG A 2 -6.77 7.29 11.73
CA ARG A 2 -5.70 7.97 10.99
C ARG A 2 -4.62 6.96 10.62
N LEU A 3 -4.26 6.89 9.34
CA LEU A 3 -3.33 5.90 8.78
C LEU A 3 -2.29 6.61 7.92
N LEU A 4 -1.01 6.27 8.09
CA LEU A 4 0.07 6.69 7.22
C LEU A 4 0.47 5.54 6.29
N HIS A 5 0.59 5.82 5.00
CA HIS A 5 0.98 4.85 3.99
C HIS A 5 2.30 5.25 3.35
N ILE A 6 3.27 4.39 3.50
CA ILE A 6 4.59 4.50 2.89
C ILE A 6 4.88 3.28 2.03
N SER A 7 5.73 3.42 1.03
CA SER A 7 6.12 2.35 0.13
C SER A 7 7.49 2.61 -0.47
N ASP A 8 8.09 1.56 -1.02
CA ASP A 8 9.28 1.69 -1.86
C ASP A 8 10.42 2.46 -1.18
N LEU A 9 10.78 2.03 0.04
CA LEU A 9 11.85 2.64 0.85
C LEU A 9 13.23 2.41 0.23
N HIS A 10 13.46 1.23 -0.36
CA HIS A 10 14.71 0.82 -1.01
C HIS A 10 15.96 1.05 -0.16
N ALA A 11 15.93 0.68 1.12
CA ALA A 11 17.09 0.75 2.01
C ALA A 11 18.31 0.09 1.37
N GLY A 12 19.47 0.77 1.42
CA GLY A 12 20.71 0.34 0.74
C GLY A 12 20.85 0.85 -0.70
N SER A 13 19.93 1.70 -1.19
CA SER A 13 20.15 2.50 -2.40
C SER A 13 21.10 3.67 -2.11
N VAL A 14 21.71 4.25 -3.15
CA VAL A 14 22.78 5.25 -3.01
C VAL A 14 22.31 6.57 -2.37
N GLU A 15 21.03 6.85 -2.40
CA GLU A 15 20.44 8.08 -1.85
C GLU A 15 19.70 7.82 -0.53
N GLU A 16 20.46 7.66 0.54
CA GLU A 16 19.93 7.70 1.89
C GLU A 16 20.16 9.08 2.48
N THR A 17 19.22 9.96 2.31
CA THR A 17 19.33 11.32 2.82
C THR A 17 18.23 11.61 3.83
N ALA A 18 18.56 12.42 4.80
CA ALA A 18 17.83 13.35 5.71
C ALA A 18 16.28 13.26 5.82
N VAL A 19 15.62 12.25 5.24
CA VAL A 19 14.17 12.07 5.30
C VAL A 19 13.71 11.69 6.72
N GLU A 20 14.57 11.00 7.48
CA GLU A 20 14.20 10.42 8.77
C GLU A 20 13.78 11.46 9.82
N PRO A 21 14.54 12.52 10.09
CA PRO A 21 14.14 13.50 11.12
C PRO A 21 12.88 14.27 10.76
N SER A 22 12.73 14.65 9.51
CA SER A 22 11.56 15.41 9.04
C SER A 22 10.33 14.52 8.91
N LEU A 23 10.48 13.22 8.62
CA LEU A 23 9.37 12.27 8.67
C LEU A 23 8.86 12.09 10.10
N ALA A 24 9.76 12.05 11.08
CA ALA A 24 9.37 12.02 12.49
C ALA A 24 8.53 13.25 12.86
N ALA A 25 8.96 14.45 12.45
CA ALA A 25 8.20 15.70 12.68
C ALA A 25 6.84 15.68 11.97
N LEU A 26 6.75 15.14 10.75
CA LEU A 26 5.48 14.97 10.07
C LEU A 26 4.57 13.98 10.83
N ILE A 27 5.09 12.86 11.30
CA ILE A 27 4.35 11.84 12.06
C ILE A 27 3.79 12.43 13.36
N GLU A 28 4.56 13.22 14.09
CA GLU A 28 4.06 13.92 15.28
C GLU A 28 2.92 14.89 14.93
N ARG A 29 3.01 15.59 13.81
CA ARG A 29 1.99 16.54 13.36
C ARG A 29 0.69 15.87 12.91
N VAL A 30 0.76 14.78 12.13
CA VAL A 30 -0.43 14.08 11.61
C VAL A 30 -0.92 12.99 12.53
N ASP A 31 -0.10 12.55 13.48
CA ASP A 31 -0.36 11.58 14.55
C ASP A 31 -1.12 10.33 14.06
N PRO A 32 -0.52 9.52 13.17
CA PRO A 32 -1.18 8.32 12.66
C PRO A 32 -1.26 7.24 13.74
N GLN A 33 -2.38 6.53 13.77
CA GLN A 33 -2.60 5.41 14.68
C GLN A 33 -2.01 4.11 14.13
N LEU A 34 -1.73 4.06 12.82
CA LEU A 34 -1.12 2.92 12.14
C LEU A 34 -0.28 3.42 10.96
N VAL A 35 0.89 2.83 10.77
CA VAL A 35 1.70 2.98 9.56
C VAL A 35 1.62 1.69 8.76
N VAL A 36 1.25 1.79 7.48
CA VAL A 36 1.24 0.68 6.54
C VAL A 36 2.38 0.86 5.54
N ALA A 37 3.28 -0.13 5.47
CA ALA A 37 4.39 -0.15 4.53
C ALA A 37 4.14 -1.21 3.44
N THR A 38 3.96 -0.77 2.20
CA THR A 38 3.56 -1.66 1.08
C THR A 38 4.72 -2.16 0.24
N GLY A 39 5.83 -2.53 0.88
CA GLY A 39 6.93 -3.29 0.28
C GLY A 39 7.98 -2.47 -0.43
N ASP A 40 8.92 -3.19 -1.08
CA ASP A 40 10.18 -2.67 -1.60
C ASP A 40 10.98 -1.90 -0.52
N LEU A 41 11.04 -2.52 0.68
CA LEU A 41 11.76 -1.97 1.83
C LEU A 41 13.26 -2.03 1.62
N ALA A 42 13.76 -3.18 1.13
CA ALA A 42 15.13 -3.41 0.74
C ALA A 42 15.35 -3.04 -0.74
N HIS A 43 16.59 -2.73 -1.11
CA HIS A 43 16.95 -2.48 -2.52
C HIS A 43 17.19 -3.77 -3.32
N ARG A 44 17.78 -4.78 -2.71
CA ARG A 44 18.15 -6.07 -3.34
C ARG A 44 17.84 -7.30 -2.47
N GLY A 45 17.01 -7.15 -1.46
CA GLY A 45 16.63 -8.23 -0.56
C GLY A 45 17.78 -8.78 0.30
N ARG A 46 18.79 -7.94 0.61
CA ARG A 46 19.91 -8.34 1.46
C ARG A 46 19.55 -8.16 2.93
N ARG A 47 20.10 -9.01 3.77
CA ARG A 47 19.89 -8.97 5.21
C ARG A 47 20.11 -7.58 5.82
N ARG A 48 21.22 -6.93 5.53
CA ARG A 48 21.54 -5.58 6.05
C ARG A 48 20.54 -4.51 5.58
N GLU A 49 20.00 -4.66 4.38
CA GLU A 49 18.99 -3.74 3.85
C GLU A 49 17.66 -3.92 4.61
N HIS A 50 17.27 -5.17 4.90
CA HIS A 50 16.10 -5.47 5.74
C HIS A 50 16.27 -4.98 7.18
N GLU A 51 17.43 -5.23 7.79
CA GLU A 51 17.76 -4.76 9.14
C GLU A 51 17.64 -3.23 9.24
N ARG A 52 18.16 -2.52 8.24
CA ARG A 52 18.12 -1.06 8.16
C ARG A 52 16.70 -0.53 7.95
N ALA A 53 15.95 -1.11 7.01
CA ALA A 53 14.54 -0.75 6.80
C ALA A 53 13.70 -1.00 8.05
N ALA A 54 13.94 -2.11 8.74
CA ALA A 54 13.23 -2.44 9.97
C ALA A 54 13.58 -1.48 11.13
N ALA A 55 14.85 -1.10 11.27
CA ALA A 55 15.27 -0.10 12.25
C ALA A 55 14.57 1.25 11.99
N PHE A 56 14.58 1.71 10.73
CA PHE A 56 13.90 2.93 10.33
C PHE A 56 12.40 2.89 10.65
N LEU A 57 11.69 1.84 10.22
CA LEU A 57 10.24 1.73 10.43
C LEU A 57 9.88 1.67 11.91
N ARG A 58 10.64 0.94 12.72
CA ARG A 58 10.42 0.84 14.17
C ARG A 58 10.68 2.16 14.89
N ALA A 59 11.66 2.94 14.41
CA ALA A 59 11.97 4.27 14.96
C ALA A 59 10.83 5.29 14.77
N LEU A 60 9.85 5.02 13.89
CA LEU A 60 8.65 5.86 13.72
C LEU A 60 7.74 5.84 14.96
N GLY A 61 7.93 4.91 15.90
CA GLY A 61 7.19 4.86 17.17
C GLY A 61 5.69 4.64 17.06
N ARG A 62 5.23 4.04 15.97
CA ARG A 62 3.80 3.76 15.71
C ARG A 62 3.58 2.28 15.41
N PRO A 63 2.37 1.73 15.64
CA PRO A 63 2.03 0.40 15.16
C PRO A 63 2.30 0.27 13.66
N LEU A 64 2.81 -0.90 13.24
CA LEU A 64 3.23 -1.15 11.86
C LEU A 64 2.50 -2.33 11.27
N LEU A 65 2.05 -2.21 10.01
CA LEU A 65 1.73 -3.33 9.16
C LEU A 65 2.63 -3.29 7.93
N VAL A 66 3.39 -4.34 7.70
CA VAL A 66 4.44 -4.38 6.67
C VAL A 66 4.26 -5.59 5.78
N ILE A 67 4.21 -5.38 4.47
CA ILE A 67 4.13 -6.45 3.47
C ILE A 67 5.36 -6.40 2.56
N PRO A 68 5.74 -7.51 1.90
CA PRO A 68 6.90 -7.52 1.00
C PRO A 68 6.59 -6.93 -0.37
N GLY A 69 7.60 -6.31 -0.98
CA GLY A 69 7.67 -5.96 -2.39
C GLY A 69 8.62 -6.87 -3.17
N ASN A 70 8.71 -6.65 -4.48
CA ASN A 70 9.53 -7.51 -5.34
C ASN A 70 11.05 -7.32 -5.17
N HIS A 71 11.48 -6.25 -4.52
CA HIS A 71 12.86 -6.01 -4.13
C HIS A 71 13.22 -6.62 -2.76
N ASP A 72 12.25 -7.06 -1.99
CA ASP A 72 12.45 -7.64 -0.65
C ASP A 72 12.85 -9.11 -0.67
N ILE A 73 12.94 -9.72 -1.84
CA ILE A 73 13.43 -11.09 -2.03
C ILE A 73 14.83 -11.08 -2.65
N PRO A 74 15.68 -12.10 -2.37
CA PRO A 74 17.04 -12.17 -2.91
C PRO A 74 17.07 -12.06 -4.43
N TYR A 75 18.04 -11.34 -4.97
CA TYR A 75 18.25 -11.23 -6.42
C TYR A 75 18.98 -12.43 -7.02
N THR A 76 19.67 -13.21 -6.19
CA THR A 76 20.58 -14.27 -6.61
C THR A 76 20.00 -15.67 -6.38
N PHE A 77 20.40 -16.60 -7.26
CA PHE A 77 20.19 -18.04 -7.07
C PHE A 77 21.16 -18.56 -5.97
N PRO A 78 20.78 -19.57 -5.16
CA PRO A 78 19.48 -20.27 -5.14
C PRO A 78 18.44 -19.60 -4.24
N ALA A 79 18.83 -18.71 -3.34
CA ALA A 79 18.01 -18.18 -2.25
C ALA A 79 16.67 -17.58 -2.73
N ARG A 80 16.68 -16.93 -3.91
CA ARG A 80 15.46 -16.37 -4.51
C ARG A 80 14.34 -17.39 -4.68
N PHE A 81 14.67 -18.66 -4.88
CA PHE A 81 13.68 -19.71 -5.17
C PHE A 81 13.52 -20.72 -4.04
N THR A 82 14.53 -20.88 -3.20
CA THR A 82 14.52 -21.85 -2.10
C THR A 82 14.02 -21.24 -0.79
N SER A 83 14.31 -19.97 -0.54
CA SER A 83 13.95 -19.27 0.71
C SER A 83 13.72 -17.77 0.46
N PRO A 84 12.79 -17.40 -0.46
CA PRO A 84 12.63 -16.01 -0.89
C PRO A 84 12.25 -15.05 0.24
N TRP A 85 11.59 -15.53 1.27
CA TRP A 85 11.04 -14.71 2.36
C TRP A 85 11.90 -14.68 3.61
N ALA A 86 12.99 -15.48 3.69
CA ALA A 86 13.73 -15.68 4.92
C ALA A 86 14.21 -14.39 5.61
N GLU A 87 14.75 -13.43 4.86
CA GLU A 87 15.22 -12.17 5.44
C GLU A 87 14.07 -11.21 5.78
N PHE A 88 12.99 -11.23 5.02
CA PHE A 88 11.78 -10.47 5.32
C PHE A 88 11.12 -11.01 6.59
N GLU A 89 10.86 -12.31 6.67
CA GLU A 89 10.20 -12.96 7.81
C GLU A 89 11.01 -12.87 9.11
N ARG A 90 12.33 -12.81 9.01
CA ARG A 90 13.21 -12.53 10.16
C ARG A 90 12.88 -11.19 10.84
N GLN A 91 12.43 -10.19 10.07
CA GLN A 91 12.07 -8.88 10.61
C GLN A 91 10.58 -8.77 10.93
N TRP A 92 9.71 -9.36 10.12
CA TRP A 92 8.26 -9.11 10.12
C TRP A 92 7.41 -10.35 10.38
N GLN A 93 8.01 -11.52 10.58
CA GLN A 93 7.39 -12.81 10.93
C GLN A 93 6.48 -13.40 9.84
N THR A 94 5.75 -12.61 9.11
CA THR A 94 4.82 -13.06 8.07
C THR A 94 4.82 -12.13 6.86
N VAL A 95 4.57 -12.70 5.69
CA VAL A 95 4.42 -11.95 4.42
C VAL A 95 2.98 -11.47 4.18
N GLU A 96 2.03 -11.92 5.01
CA GLU A 96 0.61 -11.57 4.91
C GLU A 96 0.04 -11.21 6.29
N PRO A 97 0.50 -10.11 6.89
CA PRO A 97 0.04 -9.68 8.21
C PRO A 97 -1.41 -9.19 8.19
N VAL A 98 -2.04 -9.23 9.36
CA VAL A 98 -3.34 -8.61 9.59
C VAL A 98 -3.24 -7.69 10.80
N HIS A 99 -3.76 -6.49 10.69
CA HIS A 99 -3.92 -5.56 11.80
C HIS A 99 -5.42 -5.38 12.08
N ARG A 100 -5.80 -5.46 13.34
CA ARG A 100 -7.19 -5.28 13.80
C ARG A 100 -7.24 -4.30 14.95
N SER A 101 -8.13 -3.35 14.85
CA SER A 101 -8.53 -2.44 15.93
C SER A 101 -10.00 -2.04 15.73
N ASP A 102 -10.58 -1.36 16.69
CA ASP A 102 -11.98 -0.89 16.61
C ASP A 102 -12.21 0.06 15.39
N GLY A 103 -11.18 0.76 14.96
CA GLY A 103 -11.28 1.75 13.87
C GLY A 103 -10.82 1.27 12.50
N VAL A 104 -10.11 0.13 12.41
CA VAL A 104 -9.59 -0.38 11.13
C VAL A 104 -9.28 -1.87 11.17
N VAL A 105 -9.55 -2.54 10.07
CA VAL A 105 -8.99 -3.85 9.74
C VAL A 105 -8.16 -3.72 8.48
N VAL A 106 -6.88 -4.07 8.56
CA VAL A 106 -5.96 -4.08 7.41
C VAL A 106 -5.51 -5.49 7.13
N VAL A 107 -5.76 -5.98 5.92
CA VAL A 107 -5.33 -7.31 5.45
C VAL A 107 -4.18 -7.13 4.45
N GLY A 108 -3.00 -7.59 4.82
CA GLY A 108 -1.85 -7.65 3.94
C GLY A 108 -1.90 -8.85 3.02
N LEU A 109 -1.71 -8.64 1.72
CA LEU A 109 -1.65 -9.67 0.69
C LEU A 109 -0.30 -9.66 -0.02
N ASN A 110 0.38 -10.79 -0.02
CA ASN A 110 1.65 -10.93 -0.73
C ASN A 110 1.40 -11.10 -2.23
N SER A 111 1.63 -10.04 -2.99
CA SER A 111 1.51 -10.05 -4.45
C SER A 111 2.81 -10.46 -5.18
N VAL A 112 3.92 -10.67 -4.46
CA VAL A 112 5.23 -10.94 -5.05
C VAL A 112 5.33 -12.38 -5.55
N ARG A 113 6.05 -12.53 -6.64
CA ARG A 113 6.34 -13.84 -7.28
C ARG A 113 7.85 -14.00 -7.45
N PRO A 114 8.49 -14.96 -6.79
CA PRO A 114 9.93 -15.20 -6.96
C PRO A 114 10.36 -15.38 -8.41
N TRP A 115 9.52 -16.00 -9.24
CA TRP A 115 9.76 -16.28 -10.66
C TRP A 115 9.52 -15.09 -11.60
N ARG A 116 8.90 -13.99 -11.13
CA ARG A 116 8.53 -12.83 -11.93
C ARG A 116 8.84 -11.54 -11.19
N HIS A 117 9.93 -10.91 -11.53
CA HIS A 117 10.43 -9.74 -10.80
C HIS A 117 9.46 -8.54 -10.83
N GLN A 118 8.80 -8.28 -11.95
CA GLN A 118 8.02 -7.04 -12.16
C GLN A 118 6.50 -7.22 -12.11
N SER A 119 6.02 -8.45 -12.10
CA SER A 119 4.58 -8.72 -12.22
C SER A 119 4.06 -9.42 -10.98
N GLY A 120 3.12 -8.78 -10.29
CA GLY A 120 2.42 -9.34 -9.15
C GLY A 120 1.34 -10.35 -9.53
N ARG A 121 0.91 -11.12 -8.53
CA ARG A 121 -0.26 -12.00 -8.62
C ARG A 121 -0.94 -12.09 -7.26
N ILE A 122 -2.26 -12.03 -7.25
CA ILE A 122 -3.11 -12.41 -6.13
C ILE A 122 -3.86 -13.68 -6.51
N ARG A 123 -3.92 -14.64 -5.60
CA ARG A 123 -4.63 -15.92 -5.77
C ARG A 123 -6.05 -15.81 -5.22
N SER A 124 -6.98 -16.61 -5.75
CA SER A 124 -8.36 -16.63 -5.26
C SER A 124 -8.44 -16.91 -3.75
N ALA A 125 -7.62 -17.84 -3.24
CA ALA A 125 -7.55 -18.12 -1.80
C ALA A 125 -7.14 -16.91 -0.94
N GLN A 126 -6.32 -15.98 -1.48
CA GLN A 126 -5.98 -14.74 -0.78
C GLN A 126 -7.17 -13.78 -0.74
N ILE A 127 -7.98 -13.75 -1.80
CA ILE A 127 -9.20 -12.93 -1.87
C ILE A 127 -10.25 -13.48 -0.88
N GLU A 128 -10.45 -14.81 -0.84
CA GLU A 128 -11.37 -15.45 0.12
C GLU A 128 -10.94 -15.18 1.56
N ARG A 129 -9.64 -15.34 1.85
CA ARG A 129 -9.10 -14.98 3.16
C ARG A 129 -9.33 -13.51 3.51
N ALA A 130 -9.16 -12.59 2.55
CA ALA A 130 -9.46 -11.18 2.77
C ALA A 130 -10.95 -10.97 3.05
N ARG A 131 -11.85 -11.65 2.33
CA ARG A 131 -13.30 -11.60 2.57
C ARG A 131 -13.67 -12.03 3.99
N GLU A 132 -13.17 -13.16 4.43
CA GLU A 132 -13.39 -13.67 5.80
C GLU A 132 -12.95 -12.64 6.84
N LEU A 133 -11.69 -12.17 6.74
CA LEU A 133 -11.11 -11.23 7.69
C LEU A 133 -11.80 -9.86 7.71
N LEU A 134 -12.24 -9.35 6.56
CA LEU A 134 -12.93 -8.07 6.45
C LEU A 134 -14.40 -8.16 6.88
N SER A 135 -15.03 -9.33 6.74
CA SER A 135 -16.41 -9.55 7.20
C SER A 135 -16.54 -9.50 8.72
N GLU A 136 -15.46 -9.81 9.44
CA GLU A 136 -15.37 -9.75 10.91
C GLU A 136 -15.00 -8.35 11.43
N ALA A 137 -14.87 -7.35 10.54
CA ALA A 137 -14.53 -5.99 10.96
C ALA A 137 -15.62 -5.37 11.83
N PRO A 138 -15.25 -4.68 12.91
CA PRO A 138 -16.21 -3.94 13.74
C PRO A 138 -17.05 -2.96 12.88
N ALA A 139 -18.28 -2.69 13.31
CA ALA A 139 -19.15 -1.73 12.64
C ALA A 139 -18.46 -0.36 12.56
N GLY A 140 -18.45 0.25 11.37
CA GLY A 140 -17.79 1.54 11.11
C GLY A 140 -16.26 1.48 10.98
N ALA A 141 -15.60 0.34 11.24
CA ALA A 141 -14.17 0.20 10.99
C ALA A 141 -13.84 0.32 9.51
N LEU A 142 -12.75 1.00 9.19
CA LEU A 142 -12.24 1.08 7.82
C LEU A 142 -11.67 -0.29 7.38
N ARG A 143 -12.15 -0.80 6.24
CA ARG A 143 -11.72 -2.09 5.68
C ARG A 143 -10.66 -1.87 4.61
N VAL A 144 -9.42 -2.27 4.89
CA VAL A 144 -8.26 -1.99 4.06
C VAL A 144 -7.61 -3.28 3.58
N VAL A 145 -7.24 -3.31 2.31
CA VAL A 145 -6.35 -4.32 1.74
C VAL A 145 -5.05 -3.64 1.34
N ALA A 146 -3.91 -4.22 1.75
CA ALA A 146 -2.60 -3.73 1.38
C ALA A 146 -1.87 -4.77 0.52
N LEU A 147 -1.36 -4.35 -0.63
CA LEU A 147 -0.54 -5.17 -1.54
C LEU A 147 0.53 -4.30 -2.20
N HIS A 148 1.65 -4.92 -2.68
CA HIS A 148 2.72 -4.12 -3.25
C HIS A 148 2.43 -3.69 -4.70
N HIS A 149 2.10 -4.63 -5.59
CA HIS A 149 1.89 -4.31 -7.01
C HIS A 149 0.55 -3.62 -7.22
N HIS A 150 0.56 -2.55 -8.01
CA HIS A 150 -0.62 -1.73 -8.27
C HIS A 150 -1.73 -2.45 -9.07
N LEU A 151 -2.97 -2.05 -8.86
CA LEU A 151 -4.17 -2.53 -9.57
C LEU A 151 -4.65 -1.52 -10.62
N ILE A 152 -4.38 -0.23 -10.44
CA ILE A 152 -4.75 0.84 -11.38
C ILE A 152 -3.59 1.21 -12.30
N GLY A 153 -3.88 1.91 -13.39
CA GLY A 153 -2.86 2.40 -14.34
C GLY A 153 -1.94 3.42 -13.69
N ALA A 154 -0.67 3.43 -14.11
CA ALA A 154 0.27 4.45 -13.69
C ALA A 154 -0.05 5.80 -14.38
N PRO A 155 0.02 6.95 -13.66
CA PRO A 155 -0.21 8.28 -14.25
C PRO A 155 0.75 8.61 -15.40
N TRP A 156 1.99 8.13 -15.32
CA TRP A 156 3.03 8.33 -16.32
C TRP A 156 3.57 7.00 -16.86
N ARG A 157 4.22 7.03 -18.00
CA ARG A 157 4.85 5.85 -18.60
C ARG A 157 5.79 5.16 -17.61
N THR A 158 5.54 3.88 -17.38
CA THR A 158 6.38 3.00 -16.57
C THR A 158 6.57 1.65 -17.25
N ARG A 159 7.70 0.98 -16.93
CA ARG A 159 7.93 -0.42 -17.32
C ARG A 159 7.43 -1.39 -16.26
N LYS A 160 6.99 -0.87 -15.11
CA LYS A 160 6.47 -1.67 -14.01
C LYS A 160 5.09 -2.22 -14.37
N ARG A 161 4.85 -3.47 -14.03
CA ARG A 161 3.63 -4.18 -14.41
C ARG A 161 2.67 -4.29 -13.23
N PRO A 162 1.37 -4.13 -13.46
CA PRO A 162 0.36 -4.32 -12.42
C PRO A 162 0.27 -5.79 -11.99
N VAL A 163 -0.57 -6.05 -11.02
CA VAL A 163 -1.03 -7.40 -10.70
C VAL A 163 -1.62 -8.06 -11.95
N ALA A 164 -1.27 -9.33 -12.17
CA ALA A 164 -1.86 -10.10 -13.25
C ALA A 164 -3.38 -10.25 -13.03
N ARG A 165 -4.19 -10.13 -14.10
CA ARG A 165 -5.66 -10.16 -14.04
C ARG A 165 -6.24 -9.11 -13.09
N ARG A 166 -5.68 -7.91 -13.13
CA ARG A 166 -5.95 -6.83 -12.17
C ARG A 166 -7.43 -6.50 -11.99
N SER A 167 -8.23 -6.53 -13.08
CA SER A 167 -9.66 -6.22 -13.02
C SER A 167 -10.42 -7.28 -12.20
N GLU A 168 -10.12 -8.57 -12.41
CA GLU A 168 -10.72 -9.65 -11.62
C GLU A 168 -10.30 -9.60 -10.15
N VAL A 169 -9.02 -9.26 -9.88
CA VAL A 169 -8.53 -9.10 -8.51
C VAL A 169 -9.22 -7.91 -7.85
N LEU A 170 -9.35 -6.78 -8.55
CA LEU A 170 -10.02 -5.59 -8.04
C LEU A 170 -11.49 -5.90 -7.72
N ALA A 171 -12.22 -6.51 -8.64
CA ALA A 171 -13.60 -6.94 -8.42
C ALA A 171 -13.72 -7.85 -7.19
N GLY A 172 -12.90 -8.89 -7.11
CA GLY A 172 -12.92 -9.80 -5.96
C GLY A 172 -12.61 -9.12 -4.62
N LEU A 173 -11.76 -8.10 -4.58
CA LEU A 173 -11.47 -7.34 -3.36
C LEU A 173 -12.61 -6.37 -3.00
N VAL A 174 -13.29 -5.80 -3.98
CA VAL A 174 -14.52 -5.01 -3.78
C VAL A 174 -15.62 -5.90 -3.20
N ASP A 175 -15.85 -7.05 -3.80
CA ASP A 175 -16.82 -8.05 -3.32
C ASP A 175 -16.47 -8.59 -1.92
N ALA A 176 -15.17 -8.63 -1.59
CA ALA A 176 -14.71 -8.95 -0.24
C ALA A 176 -14.97 -7.82 0.78
N GLY A 177 -15.48 -6.68 0.35
CA GLY A 177 -15.84 -5.55 1.21
C GLY A 177 -14.70 -4.57 1.48
N ALA A 178 -13.62 -4.56 0.69
CA ALA A 178 -12.58 -3.55 0.82
C ALA A 178 -13.10 -2.14 0.48
N GLU A 179 -12.84 -1.16 1.34
CA GLU A 179 -13.14 0.26 1.12
C GLU A 179 -11.91 1.04 0.64
N LEU A 180 -10.71 0.58 1.04
CA LEU A 180 -9.44 1.18 0.65
C LEU A 180 -8.45 0.09 0.25
N ILE A 181 -7.84 0.24 -0.91
CA ILE A 181 -6.76 -0.62 -1.37
C ILE A 181 -5.47 0.19 -1.47
N LEU A 182 -4.44 -0.24 -0.74
CA LEU A 182 -3.13 0.41 -0.69
C LEU A 182 -2.13 -0.36 -1.53
N ALA A 183 -1.40 0.34 -2.39
CA ALA A 183 -0.35 -0.24 -3.23
C ALA A 183 0.86 0.70 -3.35
N GLY A 184 1.96 0.15 -3.88
CA GLY A 184 3.20 0.88 -4.18
C GLY A 184 3.71 0.57 -5.58
N HIS A 185 5.00 0.18 -5.67
CA HIS A 185 5.66 -0.36 -6.86
C HIS A 185 5.99 0.66 -7.96
N ILE A 186 5.09 1.54 -8.35
CA ILE A 186 5.33 2.44 -9.50
C ILE A 186 6.07 3.73 -9.14
N HIS A 187 6.26 4.06 -7.87
CA HIS A 187 6.86 5.30 -7.35
C HIS A 187 6.13 6.57 -7.83
N GLN A 188 4.87 6.45 -8.16
CA GLN A 188 4.04 7.56 -8.62
C GLN A 188 2.77 7.62 -7.77
N ALA A 189 2.48 8.80 -7.22
CA ALA A 189 1.25 9.00 -6.47
C ALA A 189 0.04 8.86 -7.39
N ALA A 190 -0.88 7.99 -7.01
CA ALA A 190 -2.17 7.87 -7.68
C ALA A 190 -3.26 7.52 -6.66
N VAL A 191 -4.34 8.27 -6.68
CA VAL A 191 -5.53 7.97 -5.89
C VAL A 191 -6.73 8.06 -6.80
N SER A 192 -7.52 7.00 -6.86
CA SER A 192 -8.70 6.90 -7.73
C SER A 192 -9.82 6.20 -6.98
N GLU A 193 -10.99 6.79 -7.01
CA GLU A 193 -12.22 6.09 -6.70
C GLU A 193 -12.63 5.25 -7.91
N ARG A 194 -13.04 4.02 -7.67
CA ARG A 194 -13.48 3.10 -8.71
C ARG A 194 -14.89 2.64 -8.42
N HIS A 195 -15.75 2.97 -9.35
CA HIS A 195 -17.12 2.45 -9.51
C HIS A 195 -17.14 1.58 -10.77
N GLU A 196 -16.21 0.67 -10.91
CA GLU A 196 -15.85 0.06 -12.22
C GLU A 196 -16.96 -0.80 -12.83
N PHE A 197 -18.08 -0.98 -12.16
CA PHE A 197 -19.06 -1.97 -12.61
C PHE A 197 -20.50 -1.45 -12.65
N GLU A 198 -20.66 -0.16 -12.91
CA GLU A 198 -21.97 0.49 -13.00
C GLU A 198 -22.90 -0.07 -14.10
N VAL A 199 -22.42 -1.02 -14.93
CA VAL A 199 -23.16 -1.43 -16.13
C VAL A 199 -24.05 -2.64 -15.91
N GLU A 200 -23.86 -3.49 -14.89
CA GLU A 200 -24.65 -4.74 -14.81
C GLU A 200 -25.01 -5.28 -13.40
N HIS A 201 -24.64 -4.62 -12.29
CA HIS A 201 -24.99 -5.14 -10.95
C HIS A 201 -25.57 -4.07 -10.05
N ASP A 202 -26.81 -4.26 -9.61
CA ASP A 202 -27.42 -3.51 -8.52
C ASP A 202 -26.61 -3.71 -7.23
N GLY A 203 -25.94 -2.66 -6.77
CA GLY A 203 -25.35 -2.70 -5.45
C GLY A 203 -23.84 -2.49 -5.32
N LEU A 204 -23.20 -1.74 -6.20
CA LEU A 204 -21.75 -1.57 -6.18
C LEU A 204 -21.25 -0.62 -5.09
N ARG A 205 -20.43 -1.17 -4.21
CA ARG A 205 -19.66 -0.40 -3.25
C ARG A 205 -18.49 0.25 -3.97
N GLY A 206 -18.34 1.56 -3.85
CA GLY A 206 -17.13 2.25 -4.32
C GLY A 206 -15.91 1.81 -3.50
N VAL A 207 -14.75 1.68 -4.14
CA VAL A 207 -13.46 1.43 -3.49
C VAL A 207 -12.48 2.52 -3.85
N THR A 208 -11.76 3.04 -2.84
CA THR A 208 -10.63 3.92 -3.09
C THR A 208 -9.36 3.09 -3.30
N VAL A 209 -8.76 3.20 -4.47
CA VAL A 209 -7.46 2.58 -4.77
C VAL A 209 -6.38 3.65 -4.71
N SER A 210 -5.39 3.45 -3.86
CA SER A 210 -4.32 4.40 -3.64
C SER A 210 -2.96 3.75 -3.83
N VAL A 211 -2.13 4.36 -4.68
CA VAL A 211 -0.75 3.96 -4.90
C VAL A 211 0.15 5.04 -4.33
N ALA A 212 0.96 4.69 -3.33
CA ALA A 212 1.88 5.63 -2.72
C ALA A 212 3.03 5.98 -3.67
N PRO A 213 3.51 7.23 -3.65
CA PRO A 213 4.83 7.55 -4.20
C PRO A 213 5.91 6.82 -3.38
N GLY A 214 7.07 6.57 -3.98
CA GLY A 214 8.17 5.92 -3.26
C GLY A 214 8.76 6.85 -2.20
N LEU A 215 9.05 6.31 -1.03
CA LEU A 215 9.75 7.06 0.02
C LEU A 215 11.26 7.14 -0.27
N GLY A 216 11.86 6.06 -0.78
CA GLY A 216 13.20 6.05 -1.36
C GLY A 216 13.16 6.35 -2.85
N GLN A 217 14.16 7.09 -3.35
CA GLN A 217 14.32 7.31 -4.79
C GLN A 217 15.57 6.58 -5.30
N PRO A 218 15.46 5.29 -5.67
CA PRO A 218 16.60 4.55 -6.19
C PRO A 218 17.10 5.08 -7.54
N ARG A 219 16.29 5.92 -8.21
CA ARG A 219 16.61 6.56 -9.50
C ARG A 219 16.16 8.02 -9.47
N PRO A 220 17.00 8.94 -8.95
CA PRO A 220 16.69 10.35 -8.90
C PRO A 220 16.47 10.90 -10.32
N LYS A 221 15.61 11.91 -10.44
CA LYS A 221 15.30 12.63 -11.69
C LYS A 221 14.47 11.84 -12.71
N ARG A 222 13.82 10.74 -12.33
CA ARG A 222 12.90 10.10 -13.27
C ARG A 222 11.57 10.87 -13.31
N ARG A 223 11.16 11.26 -14.51
CA ARG A 223 9.92 12.04 -14.70
C ARG A 223 8.71 11.29 -14.14
N GLY A 224 7.91 11.96 -13.32
CA GLY A 224 6.70 11.41 -12.70
C GLY A 224 6.94 10.64 -11.40
N GLU A 225 8.20 10.42 -10.98
CA GLU A 225 8.53 9.85 -9.69
C GLU A 225 8.87 10.99 -8.71
N ALA A 226 8.26 10.96 -7.53
CA ALA A 226 8.53 11.90 -6.45
C ALA A 226 8.68 11.11 -5.16
N ARG A 227 9.56 11.58 -4.27
CA ARG A 227 9.65 11.08 -2.91
C ARG A 227 8.43 11.56 -2.13
N GLY A 228 7.67 10.64 -1.55
CA GLY A 228 6.44 11.03 -0.88
C GLY A 228 5.70 9.90 -0.17
N LEU A 229 4.56 10.24 0.38
CA LEU A 229 3.70 9.35 1.14
C LEU A 229 2.23 9.81 1.10
N HIS A 230 1.33 8.96 1.54
CA HIS A 230 -0.08 9.31 1.75
C HIS A 230 -0.45 9.23 3.23
N PHE A 231 -1.30 10.15 3.64
CA PHE A 231 -1.98 10.12 4.93
C PHE A 231 -3.49 10.03 4.70
N TYR A 232 -4.15 9.21 5.51
CA TYR A 232 -5.60 8.99 5.44
C TYR A 232 -6.23 9.32 6.78
N GLU A 233 -7.34 10.02 6.72
CA GLU A 233 -8.25 10.19 7.85
C GLU A 233 -9.61 9.62 7.46
N ALA A 234 -9.99 8.52 8.08
CA ALA A 234 -11.31 7.92 7.91
C ALA A 234 -12.24 8.35 9.03
N ARG A 235 -13.35 8.95 8.65
CA ARG A 235 -14.51 9.27 9.47
C ARG A 235 -15.68 8.37 9.09
N GLU A 236 -16.82 8.53 9.70
CA GLU A 236 -17.98 7.68 9.48
C GLU A 236 -18.40 7.64 7.99
N ALA A 237 -18.55 8.79 7.37
CA ALA A 237 -19.07 8.92 6.00
C ALA A 237 -18.02 9.31 4.95
N GLU A 238 -16.79 9.58 5.35
CA GLU A 238 -15.77 10.08 4.43
C GLU A 238 -14.36 9.52 4.70
N LEU A 239 -13.60 9.38 3.65
CA LEU A 239 -12.17 9.09 3.64
C LEU A 239 -11.42 10.26 3.03
N ARG A 240 -10.67 11.00 3.85
CA ARG A 240 -9.77 12.03 3.39
C ARG A 240 -8.40 11.45 3.10
N VAL A 241 -7.86 11.76 1.93
CA VAL A 241 -6.53 11.36 1.48
C VAL A 241 -5.68 12.59 1.25
N GLU A 242 -4.55 12.68 1.91
CA GLU A 242 -3.54 13.73 1.76
C GLU A 242 -2.27 13.14 1.17
N THR A 243 -1.73 13.80 0.14
CA THR A 243 -0.46 13.45 -0.49
C THR A 243 0.61 14.42 -0.05
N TYR A 244 1.63 13.92 0.62
CA TYR A 244 2.82 14.66 0.98
C TYR A 244 3.97 14.30 0.05
N VAL A 245 4.69 15.32 -0.42
CA VAL A 245 5.87 15.18 -1.27
C VAL A 245 7.05 15.88 -0.60
N TRP A 246 8.19 15.20 -0.63
CA TRP A 246 9.46 15.74 -0.14
C TRP A 246 10.01 16.76 -1.12
N ARG A 247 10.17 17.99 -0.68
CA ARG A 247 10.72 19.13 -1.45
C ARG A 247 11.51 20.02 -0.54
N GLU A 248 12.68 20.49 -1.01
CA GLU A 248 13.46 21.51 -0.29
C GLU A 248 13.66 21.19 1.19
N ASP A 249 13.98 19.92 1.47
CA ASP A 249 14.22 19.38 2.81
C ASP A 249 13.04 19.43 3.80
N ASP A 250 11.78 19.49 3.28
CA ASP A 250 10.57 19.35 4.09
C ASP A 250 9.43 18.62 3.34
N TRP A 251 8.39 18.26 4.10
CA TRP A 251 7.18 17.60 3.64
C TRP A 251 6.10 18.62 3.26
N SER A 252 5.86 18.77 1.97
CA SER A 252 4.82 19.64 1.42
C SER A 252 3.54 18.87 1.14
N LEU A 253 2.40 19.32 1.68
CA LEU A 253 1.08 18.84 1.29
C LEU A 253 0.78 19.30 -0.14
N THR A 254 0.72 18.36 -1.09
CA THR A 254 0.55 18.68 -2.52
C THR A 254 -0.85 18.40 -3.05
N ALA A 255 -1.59 17.52 -2.40
CA ALA A 255 -2.97 17.22 -2.75
C ALA A 255 -3.77 16.78 -1.54
N ARG A 256 -5.05 17.17 -1.51
CA ARG A 256 -6.06 16.67 -0.57
C ARG A 256 -7.30 16.29 -1.36
N ARG A 257 -7.82 15.10 -1.11
CA ARG A 257 -9.05 14.58 -1.74
C ARG A 257 -9.92 13.94 -0.68
N THR A 258 -11.22 14.01 -0.86
CA THR A 258 -12.20 13.35 0.01
C THR A 258 -13.05 12.41 -0.83
N PHE A 259 -13.24 11.21 -0.32
CA PHE A 259 -14.03 10.15 -0.94
C PHE A 259 -15.14 9.72 0.02
N PRO A 260 -16.32 9.38 -0.48
CA PRO A 260 -17.41 8.86 0.36
C PRO A 260 -17.05 7.48 0.92
N ARG A 261 -17.54 7.17 2.13
CA ARG A 261 -17.48 5.84 2.75
C ARG A 261 -18.89 5.31 3.00
N GLY A 262 -19.03 3.99 3.04
CA GLY A 262 -20.25 3.32 3.52
C GLY A 262 -21.50 3.61 2.70
N ARG A 263 -21.39 4.15 1.50
CA ARG A 263 -22.56 4.32 0.64
C ARG A 263 -23.15 2.96 0.32
N GLU A 264 -24.44 2.81 0.67
CA GLU A 264 -25.29 1.91 -0.08
C GLU A 264 -25.24 2.32 -1.56
N PRO A 265 -25.38 1.35 -2.48
CA PRO A 265 -25.43 1.65 -3.90
C PRO A 265 -26.49 2.73 -4.14
N LEU A 266 -26.17 3.66 -5.05
CA LEU A 266 -27.15 4.60 -5.55
C LEU A 266 -28.30 3.74 -6.06
N ARG A 267 -29.48 3.83 -5.42
CA ARG A 267 -30.69 3.22 -5.98
C ARG A 267 -30.87 3.82 -7.36
N SER A 268 -31.05 2.96 -8.37
CA SER A 268 -31.46 3.42 -9.69
C SER A 268 -32.66 4.35 -9.51
N VAL A 269 -32.51 5.57 -9.98
CA VAL A 269 -33.68 6.43 -10.14
C VAL A 269 -34.47 5.77 -11.25
N ASP A 270 -35.58 5.13 -10.88
CA ASP A 270 -36.51 4.57 -11.86
C ASP A 270 -36.83 5.63 -12.90
N ALA A 271 -36.49 5.32 -14.16
CA ALA A 271 -36.81 6.13 -15.32
C ALA A 271 -38.25 5.88 -15.74
#